data_9a44603de2bbe3babe43bb6de264055a
#
_entry.id   9a44603de2bbe3babe43bb6de264055a
#
_cell.length_a   1.000
_cell.length_b   1.000
_cell.length_c   1.000
_cell.angle_alpha   90.00
_cell.angle_beta   90.00
_cell.angle_gamma   90.00
#
_symmetry.space_group_name_H-M   'P 1'
#
loop_
_entity.id
_entity.type
_entity.pdbx_description
1 polymer ?
#
loop_
_entity_poly.entity_id
_entity_poly.type
_entity_poly.pdbx_seq_one_letter_code
_entity_poly.pdbx_strand_id
1 'polypeptide(L)'
;MHKKKQPYGLWPSPITPERIGSGIRLEDVLFSPDGKNLIWLQSQGGVPAIYVQSGSNAPSEVTTGLKPRGGISYGGGELGASKAGIYIAEASGRLYFKPFGPGLPQALTPEFGALASPTPSPDGNWLLFLHTYEGRDLLALAPSDGKTWPRILAQGADFYYQPAWHPSGEKIAWMEWDHPNMPWDGSRLQLARFDAASQTLTEIQTLDGSKEIAVGQPLFSPDGRYLAWLANREEFDQIVVLDLQTGDRRILLDGSSLLA
;
A
#
# COMPACT_ATOMS: atom_id res chain seq x y z
N MET A 1 -20.83 -13.50 45.88
CA MET A 1 -21.26 -12.42 44.97
C MET A 1 -22.62 -12.78 44.41
N HIS A 2 -23.68 -12.02 44.72
CA HIS A 2 -24.99 -12.24 44.11
C HIS A 2 -24.98 -11.70 42.65
N LYS A 3 -25.23 -12.58 41.68
CA LYS A 3 -25.39 -12.19 40.28
C LYS A 3 -26.70 -11.39 40.12
N LYS A 4 -26.59 -10.12 39.71
CA LYS A 4 -27.75 -9.28 39.42
C LYS A 4 -28.29 -9.64 38.03
N LYS A 5 -29.55 -10.09 37.97
CA LYS A 5 -30.23 -10.33 36.68
C LYS A 5 -30.76 -9.01 36.13
N GLN A 6 -30.44 -8.70 34.89
CA GLN A 6 -31.00 -7.55 34.16
C GLN A 6 -31.39 -7.96 32.76
N PRO A 7 -32.39 -7.31 32.13
CA PRO A 7 -32.70 -7.52 30.72
C PRO A 7 -31.52 -7.21 29.82
N TYR A 8 -31.47 -7.88 28.67
CA TYR A 8 -30.45 -7.62 27.67
C TYR A 8 -30.43 -6.15 27.24
N GLY A 9 -29.25 -5.58 27.07
CA GLY A 9 -29.05 -4.19 26.67
C GLY A 9 -29.16 -3.15 27.80
N LEU A 10 -29.60 -3.53 29.01
CA LEU A 10 -29.74 -2.62 30.16
C LEU A 10 -28.63 -2.77 31.21
N TRP A 11 -27.57 -3.49 30.88
CA TRP A 11 -26.43 -3.65 31.80
C TRP A 11 -25.53 -2.42 31.72
N PRO A 12 -25.15 -1.86 32.86
CA PRO A 12 -24.16 -0.80 32.88
C PRO A 12 -22.85 -1.33 32.31
N SER A 13 -22.34 -0.69 31.26
CA SER A 13 -21.07 -1.00 30.63
C SER A 13 -20.11 0.17 30.81
N PRO A 14 -18.82 -0.07 31.13
CA PRO A 14 -17.81 0.97 31.10
C PRO A 14 -17.46 1.37 29.62
N ILE A 15 -17.95 0.58 28.65
CA ILE A 15 -17.79 0.85 27.22
C ILE A 15 -19.10 1.49 26.75
N THR A 16 -19.08 2.81 26.57
CA THR A 16 -20.21 3.57 26.04
C THR A 16 -20.07 3.79 24.54
N PRO A 17 -21.15 4.09 23.80
CA PRO A 17 -21.07 4.45 22.39
C PRO A 17 -20.11 5.61 22.13
N GLU A 18 -20.11 6.62 23.03
CA GLU A 18 -19.22 7.77 22.93
C GLU A 18 -17.75 7.37 23.08
N ARG A 19 -17.44 6.44 24.00
CA ARG A 19 -16.08 5.94 24.21
C ARG A 19 -15.59 5.12 23.01
N ILE A 20 -16.47 4.36 22.38
CA ILE A 20 -16.14 3.63 21.14
C ILE A 20 -15.93 4.62 19.99
N GLY A 21 -16.85 5.59 19.84
CA GLY A 21 -16.79 6.58 18.76
C GLY A 21 -15.66 7.61 18.90
N SER A 22 -15.12 7.82 20.11
CA SER A 22 -14.00 8.76 20.33
C SER A 22 -12.62 8.12 20.24
N GLY A 23 -12.55 6.81 20.04
CA GLY A 23 -11.27 6.09 19.90
C GLY A 23 -10.48 6.57 18.71
N ILE A 24 -9.15 6.69 18.87
CA ILE A 24 -8.22 6.88 17.78
C ILE A 24 -7.93 5.50 17.17
N ARG A 25 -8.07 5.40 15.85
CA ARG A 25 -7.69 4.23 15.08
C ARG A 25 -6.47 4.60 14.23
N LEU A 26 -5.38 3.87 14.40
CA LEU A 26 -4.21 3.97 13.53
C LEU A 26 -4.43 3.03 12.34
N GLU A 27 -4.27 3.54 11.13
CA GLU A 27 -4.62 2.82 9.89
C GLU A 27 -3.42 2.53 9.03
N ASP A 28 -2.49 3.47 8.90
CA ASP A 28 -1.27 3.30 8.11
C ASP A 28 -0.10 4.06 8.73
N VAL A 29 1.13 3.58 8.50
CA VAL A 29 2.35 4.23 8.99
C VAL A 29 3.49 3.99 8.01
N LEU A 30 4.23 5.05 7.66
CA LEU A 30 5.40 4.96 6.81
C LEU A 30 6.45 6.02 7.18
N PHE A 31 7.69 5.76 6.76
CA PHE A 31 8.76 6.74 6.80
C PHE A 31 8.98 7.36 5.41
N SER A 32 9.40 8.63 5.38
CA SER A 32 10.01 9.14 4.16
C SER A 32 11.29 8.33 3.84
N PRO A 33 11.66 8.17 2.54
CA PRO A 33 12.81 7.33 2.16
C PRO A 33 14.15 7.76 2.76
N ASP A 34 14.27 8.99 3.24
CA ASP A 34 15.45 9.51 3.94
C ASP A 34 15.37 9.34 5.47
N GLY A 35 14.30 8.73 5.98
CA GLY A 35 14.08 8.47 7.40
C GLY A 35 13.80 9.69 8.26
N LYS A 36 13.64 10.88 7.67
CA LYS A 36 13.50 12.13 8.43
C LYS A 36 12.08 12.39 8.92
N ASN A 37 11.08 11.85 8.22
CA ASN A 37 9.68 12.07 8.53
C ASN A 37 8.99 10.74 8.82
N LEU A 38 8.35 10.64 9.98
CA LEU A 38 7.37 9.61 10.28
C LEU A 38 6.00 10.16 9.85
N ILE A 39 5.27 9.39 9.08
CA ILE A 39 3.97 9.74 8.51
C ILE A 39 2.98 8.68 8.95
N TRP A 40 1.79 9.08 9.41
CA TRP A 40 0.75 8.09 9.68
C TRP A 40 -0.64 8.63 9.36
N LEU A 41 -1.52 7.71 9.06
CA LEU A 41 -2.95 7.93 8.93
C LEU A 41 -3.64 7.46 10.20
N GLN A 42 -4.44 8.31 10.79
CA GLN A 42 -5.33 7.95 11.87
C GLN A 42 -6.73 8.47 11.61
N SER A 43 -7.73 7.80 12.17
CA SER A 43 -9.09 8.33 12.20
C SER A 43 -9.59 8.48 13.63
N GLN A 44 -10.40 9.49 13.84
CA GLN A 44 -11.13 9.72 15.08
C GLN A 44 -12.57 10.05 14.75
N GLY A 45 -13.50 9.29 15.33
CA GLY A 45 -14.92 9.44 14.99
C GLY A 45 -15.24 9.19 13.52
N GLY A 46 -14.42 8.40 12.83
CA GLY A 46 -14.58 8.11 11.38
C GLY A 46 -14.03 9.20 10.45
N VAL A 47 -13.34 10.22 10.99
CA VAL A 47 -12.70 11.27 10.19
C VAL A 47 -11.21 10.94 10.08
N PRO A 48 -10.70 10.61 8.87
CA PRO A 48 -9.29 10.32 8.65
C PRO A 48 -8.47 11.62 8.64
N ALA A 49 -7.26 11.55 9.23
CA ALA A 49 -6.30 12.64 9.21
C ALA A 49 -4.87 12.11 9.10
N ILE A 50 -4.06 12.80 8.30
CA ILE A 50 -2.64 12.47 8.10
C ILE A 50 -1.81 13.34 9.01
N TYR A 51 -0.91 12.70 9.74
CA TYR A 51 0.06 13.35 10.61
C TYR A 51 1.47 13.13 10.11
N VAL A 52 2.31 14.12 10.33
CA VAL A 52 3.74 14.07 10.05
C VAL A 52 4.51 14.50 11.27
N GLN A 53 5.53 13.73 11.62
CA GLN A 53 6.53 14.09 12.62
C GLN A 53 7.91 14.11 11.99
N SER A 54 8.56 15.29 11.97
CA SER A 54 9.90 15.48 11.44
C SER A 54 10.91 15.49 12.59
N GLY A 55 11.75 14.46 12.65
CA GLY A 55 12.71 14.26 13.73
C GLY A 55 12.04 14.24 15.10
N SER A 56 12.51 15.08 16.03
CA SER A 56 11.96 15.22 17.39
C SER A 56 10.89 16.31 17.55
N ASN A 57 10.43 16.92 16.46
CA ASN A 57 9.36 17.92 16.52
C ASN A 57 8.04 17.29 16.91
N ALA A 58 7.12 18.10 17.44
CA ALA A 58 5.76 17.64 17.68
C ALA A 58 5.07 17.27 16.35
N PRO A 59 4.22 16.24 16.36
CA PRO A 59 3.43 15.89 15.17
C PRO A 59 2.53 17.05 14.73
N SER A 60 2.37 17.17 13.42
CA SER A 60 1.45 18.14 12.81
C SER A 60 0.48 17.44 11.86
N GLU A 61 -0.77 17.83 11.89
CA GLU A 61 -1.75 17.41 10.91
C GLU A 61 -1.51 18.11 9.56
N VAL A 62 -1.51 17.33 8.48
CA VAL A 62 -1.24 17.81 7.12
C VAL A 62 -2.36 17.52 6.12
N THR A 63 -3.49 17.06 6.59
CA THR A 63 -4.63 16.62 5.76
C THR A 63 -5.20 17.73 4.88
N THR A 64 -5.25 18.98 5.39
CA THR A 64 -5.65 20.19 4.63
C THR A 64 -6.95 20.04 3.84
N GLY A 65 -7.98 19.46 4.46
CA GLY A 65 -9.32 19.31 3.86
C GLY A 65 -9.48 18.13 2.90
N LEU A 66 -8.42 17.37 2.64
CA LEU A 66 -8.52 16.12 1.90
C LEU A 66 -9.19 15.02 2.75
N LYS A 67 -9.77 14.04 2.06
CA LYS A 67 -10.33 12.83 2.66
C LYS A 67 -9.51 11.62 2.20
N PRO A 68 -8.41 11.29 2.88
CA PRO A 68 -7.61 10.13 2.53
C PRO A 68 -8.46 8.87 2.50
N ARG A 69 -8.43 8.15 1.38
CA ARG A 69 -9.16 6.91 1.20
C ARG A 69 -8.60 6.12 0.02
N GLY A 70 -8.07 4.94 0.29
CA GLY A 70 -7.81 3.93 -0.73
C GLY A 70 -9.15 3.29 -1.13
N GLY A 71 -9.57 3.50 -2.37
CA GLY A 71 -10.90 3.10 -2.85
C GLY A 71 -10.94 1.72 -3.52
N ILE A 72 -9.88 0.90 -3.40
CA ILE A 72 -9.73 -0.35 -4.17
C ILE A 72 -9.72 -1.55 -3.23
N SER A 73 -10.32 -2.65 -3.70
CA SER A 73 -10.35 -3.96 -3.01
C SER A 73 -10.79 -3.86 -1.55
N TYR A 74 -9.95 -4.29 -0.62
CA TYR A 74 -10.22 -4.34 0.81
C TYR A 74 -9.97 -3.01 1.53
N GLY A 75 -9.64 -1.96 0.80
CA GLY A 75 -9.22 -0.67 1.35
C GLY A 75 -7.74 -0.67 1.75
N GLY A 76 -7.27 0.45 2.28
CA GLY A 76 -5.85 0.66 2.57
C GLY A 76 -5.10 1.25 1.39
N GLY A 77 -3.80 1.52 1.60
CA GLY A 77 -2.97 2.12 0.56
C GLY A 77 -3.34 3.57 0.28
N GLU A 78 -3.69 4.33 1.31
CA GLU A 78 -4.00 5.75 1.20
C GLU A 78 -2.77 6.60 0.95
N LEU A 79 -1.61 6.13 1.42
CA LEU A 79 -0.39 6.94 1.49
C LEU A 79 0.77 6.34 0.73
N GLY A 80 1.59 7.23 0.18
CA GLY A 80 2.94 6.95 -0.29
C GLY A 80 3.84 8.13 0.05
N ALA A 81 5.15 7.91 0.15
CA ALA A 81 6.08 8.98 0.47
C ALA A 81 7.29 9.00 -0.44
N SER A 82 7.73 10.21 -0.79
CA SER A 82 9.03 10.50 -1.37
C SER A 82 9.86 11.36 -0.40
N LYS A 83 11.08 11.69 -0.77
CA LYS A 83 11.89 12.67 0.00
C LYS A 83 11.27 14.07 0.02
N ALA A 84 10.43 14.39 -0.96
CA ALA A 84 9.86 15.74 -1.14
C ALA A 84 8.50 15.91 -0.43
N GLY A 85 7.74 14.83 -0.21
CA GLY A 85 6.40 14.91 0.35
C GLY A 85 5.63 13.61 0.29
N ILE A 86 4.34 13.72 0.52
CA ILE A 86 3.38 12.63 0.65
C ILE A 86 2.49 12.59 -0.58
N TYR A 87 2.25 11.40 -1.09
CA TYR A 87 1.22 11.13 -2.09
C TYR A 87 0.00 10.55 -1.37
N ILE A 88 -1.16 11.03 -1.72
CA ILE A 88 -2.41 10.76 -1.00
C ILE A 88 -3.45 10.28 -2.01
N ALA A 89 -3.97 9.08 -1.81
CA ALA A 89 -5.18 8.62 -2.45
C ALA A 89 -6.38 9.28 -1.76
N GLU A 90 -7.26 9.92 -2.52
CA GLU A 90 -8.35 10.74 -1.98
C GLU A 90 -9.71 10.20 -2.46
N ALA A 91 -10.72 10.36 -1.62
CA ALA A 91 -12.05 9.80 -1.80
C ALA A 91 -12.76 10.21 -3.12
N SER A 92 -12.35 11.30 -3.75
CA SER A 92 -12.85 11.71 -5.07
C SER A 92 -12.31 10.89 -6.24
N GLY A 93 -11.37 9.96 -5.99
CA GLY A 93 -10.68 9.24 -7.05
C GLY A 93 -9.51 10.01 -7.66
N ARG A 94 -8.87 10.87 -6.87
CA ARG A 94 -7.67 11.62 -7.26
C ARG A 94 -6.47 11.25 -6.41
N LEU A 95 -5.29 11.30 -7.00
CA LEU A 95 -4.04 11.39 -6.27
C LEU A 95 -3.66 12.83 -6.05
N TYR A 96 -3.20 13.11 -4.84
CA TYR A 96 -2.65 14.41 -4.47
C TYR A 96 -1.21 14.26 -4.01
N PHE A 97 -0.42 15.30 -4.27
CA PHE A 97 0.91 15.46 -3.68
C PHE A 97 0.88 16.59 -2.67
N LYS A 98 1.36 16.35 -1.46
CA LYS A 98 1.53 17.35 -0.39
C LYS A 98 3.01 17.42 -0.01
N PRO A 99 3.70 18.53 -0.25
CA PRO A 99 5.11 18.69 0.16
C PRO A 99 5.26 18.65 1.69
N PHE A 100 6.44 18.22 2.19
CA PHE A 100 6.82 18.27 3.60
C PHE A 100 7.01 19.71 4.00
N GLY A 101 6.63 20.62 4.03
CA GLY A 101 6.81 22.02 4.35
C GLY A 101 5.61 22.83 3.90
N PRO A 102 5.80 24.15 3.77
CA PRO A 102 4.76 25.02 3.27
C PRO A 102 4.30 24.63 1.87
N GLY A 103 3.01 24.71 1.63
CA GLY A 103 2.39 24.40 0.35
C GLY A 103 1.08 23.65 0.51
N LEU A 104 0.17 23.89 -0.41
CA LEU A 104 -1.11 23.20 -0.48
C LEU A 104 -0.96 21.88 -1.25
N PRO A 105 -1.83 20.89 -0.99
CA PRO A 105 -1.90 19.69 -1.82
C PRO A 105 -2.20 20.06 -3.27
N GLN A 106 -1.51 19.37 -4.19
CA GLN A 106 -1.71 19.52 -5.63
C GLN A 106 -2.30 18.24 -6.18
N ALA A 107 -3.39 18.33 -6.97
CA ALA A 107 -3.94 17.20 -7.66
C ALA A 107 -2.99 16.75 -8.80
N LEU A 108 -2.67 15.46 -8.83
CA LEU A 108 -1.79 14.86 -9.83
C LEU A 108 -2.56 14.12 -10.92
N THR A 109 -3.76 13.65 -10.63
CA THR A 109 -4.60 12.89 -11.55
C THR A 109 -5.97 13.56 -11.70
N PRO A 110 -6.69 13.32 -12.80
CA PRO A 110 -8.09 13.70 -12.89
C PRO A 110 -8.94 12.90 -11.90
N GLU A 111 -10.16 13.36 -11.68
CA GLU A 111 -11.17 12.62 -10.92
C GLU A 111 -11.77 11.54 -11.81
N PHE A 112 -11.28 10.30 -11.64
CA PHE A 112 -11.60 9.22 -12.55
C PHE A 112 -11.43 7.86 -11.87
N GLY A 113 -12.52 7.17 -11.60
CA GLY A 113 -12.52 5.86 -10.94
C GLY A 113 -12.12 5.91 -9.46
N ALA A 114 -11.68 4.78 -8.94
CA ALA A 114 -11.10 4.65 -7.61
C ALA A 114 -9.61 4.36 -7.70
N LEU A 115 -8.85 4.75 -6.70
CA LEU A 115 -7.41 4.51 -6.70
C LEU A 115 -6.86 4.25 -5.30
N ALA A 116 -5.68 3.61 -5.24
CA ALA A 116 -4.98 3.26 -4.02
C ALA A 116 -3.48 3.03 -4.26
N SER A 117 -2.72 2.88 -3.19
CA SER A 117 -1.31 2.48 -3.16
C SER A 117 -0.40 3.36 -4.00
N PRO A 118 -0.42 4.71 -3.82
CA PRO A 118 0.49 5.59 -4.53
C PRO A 118 1.93 5.28 -4.14
N THR A 119 2.72 4.80 -5.09
CA THR A 119 4.09 4.31 -4.87
C THR A 119 5.05 5.08 -5.76
N PRO A 120 5.70 6.13 -5.23
CA PRO A 120 6.64 6.95 -6.01
C PRO A 120 7.90 6.18 -6.39
N SER A 121 8.41 6.41 -7.61
CA SER A 121 9.69 5.87 -8.04
C SER A 121 10.85 6.46 -7.23
N PRO A 122 11.99 5.74 -7.11
CA PRO A 122 13.15 6.20 -6.34
C PRO A 122 13.75 7.52 -6.84
N ASP A 123 13.68 7.78 -8.15
CA ASP A 123 14.12 9.03 -8.78
C ASP A 123 13.11 10.18 -8.65
N GLY A 124 11.88 9.87 -8.17
CA GLY A 124 10.81 10.85 -7.99
C GLY A 124 10.10 11.28 -9.27
N ASN A 125 10.37 10.65 -10.43
CA ASN A 125 9.79 11.04 -11.71
C ASN A 125 8.43 10.40 -11.96
N TRP A 126 8.20 9.23 -11.38
CA TRP A 126 7.03 8.39 -11.64
C TRP A 126 6.26 8.06 -10.37
N LEU A 127 4.98 7.83 -10.53
CA LEU A 127 4.08 7.36 -9.51
C LEU A 127 3.32 6.14 -10.02
N LEU A 128 3.56 4.98 -9.41
CA LEU A 128 2.70 3.80 -9.57
C LEU A 128 1.49 3.94 -8.67
N PHE A 129 0.38 3.40 -9.09
CA PHE A 129 -0.82 3.27 -8.25
C PHE A 129 -1.76 2.22 -8.82
N LEU A 130 -2.63 1.73 -7.98
CA LEU A 130 -3.74 0.88 -8.37
C LEU A 130 -4.90 1.77 -8.81
N HIS A 131 -5.59 1.37 -9.86
CA HIS A 131 -6.74 2.10 -10.38
C HIS A 131 -7.85 1.13 -10.75
N THR A 132 -9.07 1.45 -10.31
CA THR A 132 -10.28 0.71 -10.67
C THR A 132 -11.21 1.60 -11.46
N TYR A 133 -11.56 1.17 -12.66
CA TYR A 133 -12.56 1.82 -13.50
C TYR A 133 -13.42 0.78 -14.21
N GLU A 134 -14.74 0.99 -14.22
CA GLU A 134 -15.70 0.06 -14.80
C GLU A 134 -15.57 -1.39 -14.28
N GLY A 135 -15.23 -1.54 -12.99
CA GLY A 135 -15.11 -2.85 -12.34
C GLY A 135 -13.86 -3.63 -12.72
N ARG A 136 -12.85 -2.98 -13.29
CA ARG A 136 -11.54 -3.58 -13.61
C ARG A 136 -10.44 -2.89 -12.86
N ASP A 137 -9.64 -3.67 -12.17
CA ASP A 137 -8.42 -3.20 -11.55
C ASP A 137 -7.26 -3.25 -12.53
N LEU A 138 -6.33 -2.33 -12.35
CA LEU A 138 -5.10 -2.27 -13.13
C LEU A 138 -3.99 -1.57 -12.37
N LEU A 139 -2.76 -1.85 -12.77
CA LEU A 139 -1.59 -1.10 -12.33
C LEU A 139 -1.40 0.08 -13.29
N ALA A 140 -1.44 1.29 -12.74
CA ALA A 140 -1.31 2.52 -13.49
C ALA A 140 0.00 3.24 -13.17
N LEU A 141 0.45 4.08 -14.11
CA LEU A 141 1.63 4.92 -14.01
C LEU A 141 1.26 6.37 -14.36
N ALA A 142 1.71 7.32 -13.56
CA ALA A 142 1.64 8.73 -13.87
C ALA A 142 2.99 9.42 -13.66
N PRO A 143 3.31 10.51 -14.38
CA PRO A 143 4.39 11.40 -13.98
C PRO A 143 4.08 12.05 -12.63
N SER A 144 5.09 12.18 -11.77
CA SER A 144 4.93 12.77 -10.44
C SER A 144 4.58 14.26 -10.44
N ASP A 145 4.77 14.94 -11.59
CA ASP A 145 4.43 16.34 -11.76
C ASP A 145 2.97 16.60 -12.17
N GLY A 146 2.20 15.54 -12.45
CA GLY A 146 0.79 15.61 -12.79
C GLY A 146 0.48 16.29 -14.14
N LYS A 147 1.47 16.52 -15.02
CA LYS A 147 1.25 17.25 -16.28
C LYS A 147 0.65 16.42 -17.40
N THR A 148 0.70 15.13 -17.31
CA THR A 148 0.13 14.23 -18.33
C THR A 148 -0.80 13.19 -17.70
N TRP A 149 -1.70 12.64 -18.52
CA TRP A 149 -2.64 11.63 -18.09
C TRP A 149 -1.94 10.34 -17.65
N PRO A 150 -2.49 9.66 -16.64
CA PRO A 150 -2.04 8.33 -16.27
C PRO A 150 -2.14 7.34 -17.44
N ARG A 151 -1.27 6.33 -17.41
CA ARG A 151 -1.24 5.25 -18.39
C ARG A 151 -1.46 3.90 -17.69
N ILE A 152 -2.06 2.96 -18.39
CA ILE A 152 -2.12 1.57 -17.95
C ILE A 152 -0.71 0.99 -18.12
N LEU A 153 -0.18 0.42 -17.03
CA LEU A 153 1.12 -0.24 -17.04
C LEU A 153 0.96 -1.76 -17.07
N ALA A 154 0.02 -2.32 -16.29
CA ALA A 154 -0.36 -3.72 -16.34
C ALA A 154 -1.88 -3.89 -16.19
N GLN A 155 -2.43 -4.86 -16.92
CA GLN A 155 -3.84 -5.23 -16.90
C GLN A 155 -4.00 -6.70 -17.29
N GLY A 156 -5.15 -7.30 -16.99
CA GLY A 156 -5.47 -8.68 -17.39
C GLY A 156 -5.84 -9.58 -16.24
N ALA A 157 -5.32 -9.34 -15.03
CA ALA A 157 -5.84 -9.94 -13.81
C ALA A 157 -7.08 -9.17 -13.32
N ASP A 158 -7.91 -9.82 -12.48
CA ASP A 158 -9.07 -9.17 -11.88
C ASP A 158 -8.66 -8.16 -10.81
N PHE A 159 -7.58 -8.42 -10.08
CA PHE A 159 -7.11 -7.61 -8.97
C PHE A 159 -5.60 -7.42 -8.97
N TYR A 160 -5.17 -6.24 -8.51
CA TYR A 160 -3.77 -5.83 -8.35
C TYR A 160 -3.54 -5.30 -6.95
N TYR A 161 -2.35 -5.55 -6.36
CA TYR A 161 -2.04 -5.09 -5.01
C TYR A 161 -0.54 -4.91 -4.78
N GLN A 162 -0.19 -4.06 -3.81
CA GLN A 162 1.16 -3.87 -3.26
C GLN A 162 2.28 -3.69 -4.31
N PRO A 163 2.17 -2.72 -5.22
CA PRO A 163 3.26 -2.44 -6.15
C PRO A 163 4.50 -1.92 -5.39
N ALA A 164 5.68 -2.35 -5.82
CA ALA A 164 6.95 -1.95 -5.25
C ALA A 164 7.99 -1.64 -6.33
N TRP A 165 8.73 -0.56 -6.17
CA TRP A 165 9.85 -0.21 -7.00
C TRP A 165 11.15 -0.84 -6.50
N HIS A 166 11.93 -1.37 -7.42
CA HIS A 166 13.34 -1.63 -7.18
C HIS A 166 14.09 -0.29 -6.98
N PRO A 167 15.09 -0.19 -6.07
CA PRO A 167 15.80 1.07 -5.80
C PRO A 167 16.47 1.74 -6.99
N SER A 168 16.81 0.98 -8.05
CA SER A 168 17.30 1.57 -9.31
C SER A 168 16.21 2.23 -10.17
N GLY A 169 14.93 1.97 -9.89
CA GLY A 169 13.81 2.37 -10.75
C GLY A 169 13.62 1.52 -12.01
N GLU A 170 14.45 0.47 -12.22
CA GLU A 170 14.41 -0.34 -13.45
C GLU A 170 13.51 -1.58 -13.35
N LYS A 171 13.06 -1.94 -12.15
CA LYS A 171 12.18 -3.10 -11.95
C LYS A 171 11.02 -2.73 -11.06
N ILE A 172 9.91 -3.44 -11.27
CA ILE A 172 8.68 -3.31 -10.48
C ILE A 172 8.22 -4.71 -10.11
N ALA A 173 7.82 -4.88 -8.85
CA ALA A 173 7.13 -6.07 -8.38
C ALA A 173 5.71 -5.70 -7.95
N TRP A 174 4.75 -6.61 -8.13
CA TRP A 174 3.39 -6.44 -7.65
C TRP A 174 2.76 -7.80 -7.42
N MET A 175 1.67 -7.83 -6.64
CA MET A 175 0.83 -9.01 -6.56
C MET A 175 -0.47 -8.83 -7.35
N GLU A 176 -0.99 -9.94 -7.88
CA GLU A 176 -2.25 -9.99 -8.61
C GLU A 176 -2.96 -11.33 -8.38
N TRP A 177 -4.27 -11.34 -8.52
CA TRP A 177 -5.06 -12.57 -8.46
C TRP A 177 -6.34 -12.45 -9.29
N ASP A 178 -7.04 -13.55 -9.45
CA ASP A 178 -8.28 -13.64 -10.22
C ASP A 178 -9.37 -14.33 -9.43
N HIS A 179 -10.62 -14.02 -9.73
CA HIS A 179 -11.76 -14.77 -9.24
C HIS A 179 -11.63 -16.28 -9.58
N PRO A 180 -12.16 -17.18 -8.74
CA PRO A 180 -12.94 -16.92 -7.51
C PRO A 180 -12.07 -16.73 -6.27
N ASN A 181 -10.74 -16.68 -6.39
CA ASN A 181 -9.84 -16.60 -5.26
C ASN A 181 -9.91 -15.26 -4.57
N MET A 182 -9.77 -15.29 -3.25
CA MET A 182 -9.36 -14.15 -2.45
C MET A 182 -7.82 -14.08 -2.39
N PRO A 183 -7.21 -12.94 -2.07
CA PRO A 183 -5.76 -12.81 -2.05
C PRO A 183 -5.06 -13.76 -1.07
N TRP A 184 -5.78 -14.23 -0.05
CA TRP A 184 -5.29 -15.22 0.92
C TRP A 184 -5.52 -16.68 0.52
N ASP A 185 -6.34 -16.96 -0.50
CA ASP A 185 -6.51 -18.30 -1.05
C ASP A 185 -5.41 -18.61 -2.06
N GLY A 186 -5.11 -17.63 -2.90
CA GLY A 186 -4.09 -17.77 -3.92
C GLY A 186 -3.89 -16.49 -4.72
N SER A 187 -2.65 -16.14 -4.95
CA SER A 187 -2.24 -14.95 -5.68
C SER A 187 -0.89 -15.18 -6.37
N ARG A 188 -0.48 -14.27 -7.24
CA ARG A 188 0.79 -14.34 -7.99
C ARG A 188 1.63 -13.12 -7.68
N LEU A 189 2.91 -13.33 -7.42
CA LEU A 189 3.93 -12.28 -7.38
C LEU A 189 4.55 -12.13 -8.77
N GLN A 190 4.38 -10.96 -9.33
CA GLN A 190 4.97 -10.57 -10.61
C GLN A 190 6.22 -9.72 -10.39
N LEU A 191 7.20 -9.90 -11.27
CA LEU A 191 8.36 -9.04 -11.42
C LEU A 191 8.51 -8.68 -12.89
N ALA A 192 8.76 -7.40 -13.18
CA ALA A 192 8.98 -6.94 -14.53
C ALA A 192 10.10 -5.90 -14.58
N ARG A 193 10.70 -5.74 -15.76
CA ARG A 193 11.58 -4.62 -16.08
C ARG A 193 10.74 -3.43 -16.54
N PHE A 194 11.05 -2.25 -16.02
CA PHE A 194 10.45 -0.99 -16.44
C PHE A 194 11.37 -0.23 -17.39
N ASP A 195 10.87 0.09 -18.56
CA ASP A 195 11.53 0.98 -19.50
C ASP A 195 10.94 2.40 -19.35
N ALA A 196 11.73 3.30 -18.80
CA ALA A 196 11.32 4.69 -18.58
C ALA A 196 11.14 5.48 -19.89
N ALA A 197 11.82 5.11 -20.97
CA ALA A 197 11.72 5.82 -22.26
C ALA A 197 10.38 5.51 -22.96
N SER A 198 9.99 4.25 -23.00
CA SER A 198 8.70 3.83 -23.56
C SER A 198 7.56 3.85 -22.55
N GLN A 199 7.87 3.91 -21.24
CA GLN A 199 6.91 3.83 -20.14
C GLN A 199 6.12 2.51 -20.18
N THR A 200 6.81 1.41 -20.40
CA THR A 200 6.21 0.07 -20.52
C THR A 200 6.95 -0.95 -19.66
N LEU A 201 6.28 -2.07 -19.40
CA LEU A 201 6.89 -3.24 -18.77
C LEU A 201 7.35 -4.23 -19.83
N THR A 202 8.51 -4.80 -19.59
CA THR A 202 9.09 -5.90 -20.36
C THR A 202 9.53 -7.01 -19.41
N GLU A 203 9.81 -8.18 -19.94
CA GLU A 203 10.32 -9.32 -19.15
C GLU A 203 9.43 -9.64 -17.94
N ILE A 204 8.11 -9.59 -18.11
CA ILE A 204 7.16 -9.89 -17.02
C ILE A 204 7.26 -11.39 -16.71
N GLN A 205 7.49 -11.71 -15.43
CA GLN A 205 7.59 -13.08 -14.96
C GLN A 205 6.86 -13.26 -13.63
N THR A 206 6.15 -14.39 -13.49
CA THR A 206 5.62 -14.81 -12.20
C THR A 206 6.74 -15.46 -11.39
N LEU A 207 7.08 -14.83 -10.26
CA LEU A 207 8.13 -15.35 -9.38
C LEU A 207 7.62 -16.44 -8.45
N ASP A 208 6.43 -16.27 -7.91
CA ASP A 208 5.86 -17.18 -6.91
C ASP A 208 4.34 -17.07 -6.86
N GLY A 209 3.71 -17.97 -6.10
CA GLY A 209 2.26 -18.00 -5.93
C GLY A 209 1.55 -18.88 -6.96
N SER A 210 0.31 -19.18 -6.67
CA SER A 210 -0.58 -19.97 -7.53
C SER A 210 -2.04 -19.73 -7.13
N LYS A 211 -2.95 -20.56 -7.63
CA LYS A 211 -4.35 -20.58 -7.15
C LYS A 211 -4.51 -21.12 -5.74
N GLU A 212 -3.49 -21.77 -5.19
CA GLU A 212 -3.49 -22.47 -3.89
C GLU A 212 -2.39 -21.93 -2.95
N ILE A 213 -1.59 -20.99 -3.42
CA ILE A 213 -0.51 -20.38 -2.66
C ILE A 213 -0.70 -18.88 -2.70
N ALA A 214 -1.03 -18.29 -1.56
CA ALA A 214 -1.08 -16.84 -1.41
C ALA A 214 0.34 -16.28 -1.25
N VAL A 215 0.60 -15.15 -1.90
CA VAL A 215 1.84 -14.39 -1.77
C VAL A 215 1.51 -12.93 -1.50
N GLY A 216 2.42 -12.19 -0.89
CA GLY A 216 2.18 -10.78 -0.60
C GLY A 216 3.39 -10.04 -0.06
N GLN A 217 3.23 -8.74 0.10
CA GLN A 217 4.20 -7.83 0.70
C GLN A 217 5.57 -7.88 0.02
N PRO A 218 5.67 -7.75 -1.32
CA PRO A 218 6.95 -7.70 -1.99
C PRO A 218 7.74 -6.48 -1.55
N LEU A 219 8.99 -6.70 -1.14
CA LEU A 219 9.87 -5.64 -0.65
C LEU A 219 11.29 -5.84 -1.18
N PHE A 220 11.80 -4.84 -1.86
CA PHE A 220 13.22 -4.83 -2.27
C PHE A 220 14.12 -4.37 -1.13
N SER A 221 15.31 -4.98 -1.03
CA SER A 221 16.35 -4.48 -0.13
C SER A 221 16.84 -3.10 -0.59
N PRO A 222 17.30 -2.23 0.34
CA PRO A 222 17.76 -0.88 -0.01
C PRO A 222 18.90 -0.83 -1.04
N ASP A 223 19.72 -1.87 -1.09
CA ASP A 223 20.80 -2.01 -2.08
C ASP A 223 20.33 -2.60 -3.42
N GLY A 224 19.06 -3.01 -3.52
CA GLY A 224 18.46 -3.59 -4.71
C GLY A 224 18.87 -5.03 -5.00
N ARG A 225 19.67 -5.66 -4.14
CA ARG A 225 20.15 -7.02 -4.38
C ARG A 225 19.08 -8.08 -4.15
N TYR A 226 18.22 -7.87 -3.16
CA TYR A 226 17.25 -8.86 -2.75
C TYR A 226 15.82 -8.39 -2.97
N LEU A 227 14.94 -9.35 -3.29
CA LEU A 227 13.49 -9.20 -3.20
C LEU A 227 12.97 -10.20 -2.19
N ALA A 228 12.24 -9.73 -1.18
CA ALA A 228 11.59 -10.56 -0.18
C ALA A 228 10.06 -10.48 -0.33
N TRP A 229 9.37 -11.54 0.04
CA TRP A 229 7.90 -11.60 0.08
C TRP A 229 7.41 -12.62 1.10
N LEU A 230 6.14 -12.52 1.46
CA LEU A 230 5.43 -13.56 2.19
C LEU A 230 4.85 -14.59 1.21
N ALA A 231 4.94 -15.87 1.56
CA ALA A 231 4.27 -16.95 0.86
C ALA A 231 3.58 -17.87 1.87
N ASN A 232 2.27 -18.05 1.73
CA ASN A 232 1.53 -18.98 2.57
C ASN A 232 1.67 -20.38 1.98
N ARG A 233 2.43 -21.22 2.67
CA ARG A 233 2.64 -22.62 2.30
C ARG A 233 2.32 -23.49 3.50
N GLU A 234 1.61 -24.57 3.22
CA GLU A 234 1.19 -25.55 4.22
C GLU A 234 0.28 -24.91 5.27
N GLU A 235 0.44 -24.32 6.26
CA GLU A 235 -0.47 -23.69 7.24
C GLU A 235 0.10 -22.34 7.74
N PHE A 236 1.33 -22.01 7.35
CA PHE A 236 2.03 -20.84 7.87
C PHE A 236 2.64 -20.00 6.77
N ASP A 237 2.72 -18.70 7.05
CA ASP A 237 3.46 -17.79 6.21
C ASP A 237 4.96 -18.00 6.36
N GLN A 238 5.64 -17.99 5.23
CA GLN A 238 7.10 -18.02 5.13
C GLN A 238 7.60 -16.71 4.57
N ILE A 239 8.74 -16.23 5.05
CA ILE A 239 9.47 -15.14 4.40
C ILE A 239 10.44 -15.76 3.40
N VAL A 240 10.18 -15.50 2.13
CA VAL A 240 11.02 -15.94 1.02
C VAL A 240 11.91 -14.79 0.56
N VAL A 241 13.15 -15.06 0.22
CA VAL A 241 14.11 -14.08 -0.29
C VAL A 241 14.75 -14.59 -1.57
N LEU A 242 14.73 -13.78 -2.61
CA LEU A 242 15.40 -13.99 -3.89
C LEU A 242 16.61 -13.06 -4.01
N ASP A 243 17.79 -13.61 -4.27
CA ASP A 243 18.94 -12.83 -4.72
C ASP A 243 18.77 -12.55 -6.23
N LEU A 244 18.57 -11.29 -6.58
CA LEU A 244 18.30 -10.85 -7.95
C LEU A 244 19.53 -10.92 -8.87
N GLN A 245 20.73 -11.11 -8.31
CA GLN A 245 21.96 -11.26 -9.09
C GLN A 245 22.25 -12.72 -9.42
N THR A 246 22.06 -13.63 -8.45
CA THR A 246 22.36 -15.05 -8.64
C THR A 246 21.15 -15.87 -9.04
N GLY A 247 19.95 -15.38 -8.75
CA GLY A 247 18.70 -16.15 -8.91
C GLY A 247 18.42 -17.11 -7.76
N ASP A 248 19.27 -17.15 -6.73
CA ASP A 248 19.12 -18.05 -5.61
C ASP A 248 17.92 -17.64 -4.74
N ARG A 249 17.08 -18.61 -4.41
CA ARG A 249 15.92 -18.42 -3.54
C ARG A 249 16.11 -19.19 -2.23
N ARG A 250 15.78 -18.55 -1.11
CA ARG A 250 15.83 -19.19 0.20
C ARG A 250 14.65 -18.75 1.08
N ILE A 251 14.24 -19.60 1.99
CA ILE A 251 13.32 -19.28 3.07
C ILE A 251 14.15 -18.66 4.19
N LEU A 252 13.86 -17.41 4.55
CA LEU A 252 14.52 -16.70 5.63
C LEU A 252 13.89 -17.03 6.98
N LEU A 253 12.56 -17.16 7.00
CA LEU A 253 11.79 -17.51 8.17
C LEU A 253 10.64 -18.43 7.74
N ASP A 254 10.51 -19.53 8.47
CA ASP A 254 9.36 -20.43 8.36
C ASP A 254 8.46 -20.20 9.58
N GLY A 255 7.20 -19.84 9.36
CA GLY A 255 6.24 -19.58 10.43
C GLY A 255 6.01 -20.76 11.36
N SER A 256 6.15 -22.00 10.85
CA SER A 256 6.07 -23.20 11.69
C SER A 256 7.13 -23.26 12.78
N SER A 257 8.29 -22.67 12.55
CA SER A 257 9.40 -22.65 13.53
C SER A 257 9.17 -21.69 14.72
N LEU A 258 8.16 -20.82 14.63
CA LEU A 258 7.81 -19.88 15.71
C LEU A 258 6.90 -20.50 16.79
N LEU A 259 6.37 -21.70 16.55
CA LEU A 259 5.48 -22.42 17.47
C LEU A 259 6.20 -23.51 18.27
N ALA A 260 7.49 -23.70 18.04
CA ALA A 260 8.36 -24.63 18.77
C ALA A 260 9.15 -23.87 19.85
#